data_d6eb490660eb65345b7c3af16addcf02
#
_entry.id   d6eb490660eb65345b7c3af16addcf02
#
_cell.length_a   1.000
_cell.length_b   1.000
_cell.length_c   1.000
_cell.angle_alpha   90.00
_cell.angle_beta   90.00
_cell.angle_gamma   90.00
#
_symmetry.space_group_name_H-M   'P 1'
#
loop_
_entity.id
_entity.type
_entity.pdbx_description
1 polymer ?
#
loop_
_entity_poly.entity_id
_entity_poly.type
_entity_poly.pdbx_seq_one_letter_code
_entity_poly.pdbx_strand_id
1 'polypeptide(L)'
;MQPPPSASRATRVAAGAAPNAAPRSRPAVASSLRRSNDCGDTRRPVATGALAGAKSSSSIGAGASNVSSSKKSPLSFSPPPTPTFSSSSPARRSPNVAANVFDGLGKLFGGSDPSQRTRTRYQPMVDAVNALEASTSALSDADLKAKTAELRERALAGASLDDLLPEAFAVVREASKRVLGLRPFDVQLIGGAVLHGGQVAEMRTGEGKTLVAVLPAYLNALTGRGVHVVTVNDYLARRDSEWVGQVHKFLGLSVGLVQSGLDERERKEAYNCDVTYVTNSELGFDYLRDNLASSADDLVLRVSGFNFCVIDEVDSILIDEARTPLIISGPAEKPSEKYIRASKLAGAMARDVHYTVDEKQRAVLLTDGASFFVLEKGESARTRARARERARARDRGREGSGQQLLLCASEKRLKKLTPPHPPLKSKPLSPTDGYEAADDVLGVSDLYDPREQWASYIINALKAKELHQRDVHYIVASSGDVVIVDEFTGRTMPGRRWGDGLHQAIEAKEGVEIQDETVTLASISYQNFFRAFPKLAGMTGTAATEAAEFANIYGLDVALVPTNRPAARKDSPDVVFRTEGGKWGAAVAEVKRMVAEGRPVLVG
;
A
#
# COMPACT_ATOMS: atom_id res chain seq x y z
N MET A 1 70.46 5.02 -5.72
CA MET A 1 71.26 5.57 -4.60
C MET A 1 70.41 5.44 -3.36
N GLN A 2 70.97 4.73 -2.41
CA GLN A 2 70.39 4.23 -1.17
C GLN A 2 70.13 5.33 -0.10
N PRO A 3 69.36 4.95 0.93
CA PRO A 3 68.86 5.75 2.05
C PRO A 3 69.83 5.66 3.26
N PRO A 4 69.43 5.65 4.50
CA PRO A 4 68.79 6.47 5.52
C PRO A 4 69.85 6.96 6.56
N PRO A 5 69.71 7.19 7.85
CA PRO A 5 69.01 6.43 8.90
C PRO A 5 68.34 7.24 10.03
N SER A 6 67.49 6.54 10.77
CA SER A 6 67.48 6.13 12.21
C SER A 6 67.33 7.21 13.29
N ALA A 7 66.45 7.06 14.14
CA ALA A 7 66.21 6.31 15.36
C ALA A 7 66.19 7.16 16.65
N SER A 8 65.23 6.78 17.47
CA SER A 8 65.20 6.72 18.93
C SER A 8 64.84 7.99 19.71
N ARG A 9 63.87 7.96 20.62
CA ARG A 9 63.92 7.31 21.92
C ARG A 9 62.58 7.42 22.66
N ALA A 10 62.23 6.34 23.26
CA ALA A 10 61.14 6.21 24.22
C ALA A 10 61.43 6.97 25.52
N THR A 11 60.37 7.50 26.14
CA THR A 11 60.37 7.69 27.61
C THR A 11 58.98 7.31 28.16
N ARG A 12 58.97 6.24 28.96
CA ARG A 12 57.93 5.83 29.90
C ARG A 12 57.99 6.74 31.14
N VAL A 13 56.85 7.21 31.63
CA VAL A 13 56.62 7.47 33.06
C VAL A 13 55.15 7.14 33.30
N ALA A 14 54.84 6.12 33.92
CA ALA A 14 54.48 5.67 35.24
C ALA A 14 53.21 6.29 35.81
N ALA A 15 52.18 5.47 35.87
CA ALA A 15 51.23 5.13 36.91
C ALA A 15 50.97 6.14 38.07
N GLY A 16 49.72 6.49 38.21
CA GLY A 16 49.14 7.05 39.44
C GLY A 16 47.70 6.53 39.58
N ALA A 17 47.52 5.82 40.68
CA ALA A 17 46.35 5.00 40.99
C ALA A 17 45.11 5.82 41.40
N ALA A 18 43.98 5.15 41.32
CA ALA A 18 42.63 5.52 41.74
C ALA A 18 42.53 5.83 43.25
N PRO A 19 41.40 6.39 43.73
CA PRO A 19 40.51 5.48 44.42
C PRO A 19 39.02 5.56 44.13
N ASN A 20 38.40 4.41 44.32
CA ASN A 20 36.99 4.06 44.42
C ASN A 20 36.09 5.08 45.15
N ALA A 21 34.89 5.28 44.60
CA ALA A 21 33.72 5.54 45.41
C ALA A 21 32.52 4.77 44.84
N ALA A 22 31.94 3.96 45.70
CA ALA A 22 30.85 3.04 45.49
C ALA A 22 29.46 3.75 45.31
N PRO A 23 28.44 3.02 44.80
CA PRO A 23 27.17 3.59 44.41
C PRO A 23 26.22 3.77 45.59
N ARG A 24 25.47 4.91 45.61
CA ARG A 24 24.37 5.12 46.53
C ARG A 24 23.08 4.52 46.04
N SER A 25 22.51 3.72 46.93
CA SER A 25 21.29 2.97 46.95
C SER A 25 20.01 3.77 46.69
N ARG A 26 19.10 3.17 45.95
CA ARG A 26 17.67 3.45 45.89
C ARG A 26 16.98 3.12 47.21
N PRO A 27 15.95 3.81 47.66
CA PRO A 27 15.01 3.29 48.64
C PRO A 27 13.87 2.54 47.94
N ALA A 28 13.72 1.28 48.30
CA ALA A 28 12.56 0.45 48.05
C ALA A 28 11.41 0.87 48.95
N VAL A 29 10.18 1.01 48.41
CA VAL A 29 8.96 1.04 49.17
C VAL A 29 8.28 -0.31 49.06
N ALA A 30 8.11 -0.92 50.19
CA ALA A 30 7.60 -2.27 50.38
C ALA A 30 6.08 -2.35 50.18
N SER A 31 5.71 -3.42 49.52
CA SER A 31 4.35 -3.98 49.49
C SER A 31 3.98 -4.55 50.85
N SER A 32 2.79 -4.23 51.37
CA SER A 32 2.16 -5.00 52.44
C SER A 32 0.82 -5.56 51.93
N LEU A 33 0.83 -6.85 51.69
CA LEU A 33 -0.33 -7.73 51.65
C LEU A 33 -0.99 -7.78 53.03
N ARG A 34 -2.29 -7.59 53.10
CA ARG A 34 -3.15 -8.26 54.08
C ARG A 34 -4.44 -8.74 53.41
N ARG A 35 -4.61 -10.05 53.41
CA ARG A 35 -5.87 -10.76 53.24
C ARG A 35 -6.73 -10.55 54.48
N SER A 36 -8.03 -10.40 54.30
CA SER A 36 -9.02 -10.95 55.24
C SER A 36 -10.27 -11.28 54.44
N ASN A 37 -10.63 -12.55 54.47
CA ASN A 37 -11.95 -13.10 54.18
C ASN A 37 -12.89 -12.54 55.25
N ASP A 38 -14.14 -12.21 54.89
CA ASP A 38 -15.26 -12.82 55.56
C ASP A 38 -16.56 -12.66 54.76
N CYS A 39 -17.43 -13.68 54.89
CA CYS A 39 -18.75 -13.84 54.37
C CYS A 39 -19.78 -12.91 54.98
N GLY A 40 -20.86 -12.59 54.24
CA GLY A 40 -22.04 -11.95 54.78
C GLY A 40 -23.17 -11.83 53.76
N ASP A 41 -23.91 -12.90 53.63
CA ASP A 41 -25.23 -13.06 52.99
C ASP A 41 -26.29 -12.18 53.66
N THR A 42 -27.12 -11.43 52.89
CA THR A 42 -28.53 -11.12 53.21
C THR A 42 -29.26 -10.48 52.01
N ARG A 43 -30.10 -11.29 51.40
CA ARG A 43 -31.52 -11.14 51.04
C ARG A 43 -32.12 -9.77 50.71
N ARG A 44 -32.82 -9.81 49.57
CA ARG A 44 -33.92 -8.97 49.05
C ARG A 44 -34.97 -8.56 50.13
N PRO A 45 -35.87 -7.56 49.88
CA PRO A 45 -37.04 -7.78 49.01
C PRO A 45 -37.50 -6.58 48.15
N VAL A 46 -38.04 -6.93 47.03
CA VAL A 46 -39.30 -6.60 46.32
C VAL A 46 -40.20 -5.54 46.97
N ALA A 47 -40.58 -4.54 46.18
CA ALA A 47 -41.88 -3.87 46.30
C ALA A 47 -42.35 -3.41 44.90
N THR A 48 -43.40 -4.02 44.51
CA THR A 48 -44.51 -3.80 43.60
C THR A 48 -45.18 -2.43 43.79
N GLY A 49 -45.62 -1.85 42.71
CA GLY A 49 -46.51 -0.67 42.71
C GLY A 49 -47.02 -0.42 41.30
N ALA A 50 -48.23 -0.78 41.12
CA ALA A 50 -49.09 -0.86 39.95
C ALA A 50 -49.99 0.38 39.77
N LEU A 51 -50.67 0.38 38.56
CA LEU A 51 -51.90 1.12 38.20
C LEU A 51 -51.70 2.58 37.76
N ALA A 52 -52.34 3.10 36.71
CA ALA A 52 -53.54 2.87 35.91
C ALA A 52 -53.38 3.74 34.64
N GLY A 53 -53.77 3.47 33.45
CA GLY A 53 -55.10 3.14 32.98
C GLY A 53 -55.84 4.36 32.44
N ALA A 54 -55.88 4.57 31.10
CA ALA A 54 -56.99 5.32 30.47
C ALA A 54 -57.12 4.90 29.00
N LYS A 55 -58.31 4.35 28.70
CA LYS A 55 -58.85 4.02 27.37
C LYS A 55 -59.57 5.26 26.79
N SER A 56 -59.61 5.36 25.45
CA SER A 56 -60.78 5.81 24.64
C SER A 56 -60.43 5.49 23.18
N SER A 57 -60.96 4.61 22.48
CA SER A 57 -62.25 4.26 21.82
C SER A 57 -62.84 5.35 20.95
N SER A 58 -62.91 5.04 19.67
CA SER A 58 -64.06 5.13 18.71
C SER A 58 -63.50 5.40 17.32
N SER A 59 -63.94 4.91 16.21
CA SER A 59 -64.99 3.99 15.75
C SER A 59 -65.12 4.24 14.24
N ILE A 60 -65.08 3.17 13.45
CA ILE A 60 -66.00 2.86 12.34
C ILE A 60 -65.97 3.73 11.08
N GLY A 61 -65.72 3.06 9.94
CA GLY A 61 -66.06 3.49 8.60
C GLY A 61 -65.81 2.40 7.57
N ALA A 62 -66.78 1.53 7.38
CA ALA A 62 -66.76 0.46 6.39
C ALA A 62 -67.19 0.99 5.03
N GLY A 63 -66.55 0.50 3.97
CA GLY A 63 -67.00 0.68 2.59
C GLY A 63 -66.46 -0.43 1.71
N ALA A 64 -67.31 -1.44 1.50
CA ALA A 64 -67.08 -2.54 0.58
C ALA A 64 -67.45 -2.08 -0.86
N SER A 65 -66.70 -2.55 -1.85
CA SER A 65 -67.20 -3.26 -3.03
C SER A 65 -66.16 -3.41 -4.14
N ASN A 66 -66.08 -4.58 -4.53
CA ASN A 66 -66.11 -5.25 -5.83
C ASN A 66 -64.81 -5.82 -6.40
N VAL A 67 -64.89 -7.12 -6.45
CA VAL A 67 -64.08 -8.11 -7.14
C VAL A 67 -64.18 -7.97 -8.64
N SER A 68 -63.06 -7.96 -9.36
CA SER A 68 -63.01 -8.59 -10.68
C SER A 68 -61.62 -9.20 -10.93
N SER A 69 -61.71 -10.48 -11.23
CA SER A 69 -60.61 -11.40 -11.54
C SER A 69 -60.00 -11.05 -12.91
N SER A 70 -58.67 -10.97 -13.01
CA SER A 70 -58.00 -11.23 -14.28
C SER A 70 -56.60 -11.82 -14.09
N LYS A 71 -56.34 -12.76 -14.94
CA LYS A 71 -55.26 -13.76 -15.00
C LYS A 71 -53.86 -13.19 -14.95
N LYS A 72 -52.97 -13.84 -14.16
CA LYS A 72 -51.54 -13.63 -14.13
C LYS A 72 -50.88 -14.18 -15.40
N SER A 73 -50.04 -13.36 -16.06
CA SER A 73 -49.00 -13.79 -16.98
C SER A 73 -47.63 -13.40 -16.41
N PRO A 74 -46.54 -14.11 -16.72
CA PRO A 74 -45.30 -14.03 -15.96
C PRO A 74 -44.50 -12.76 -16.23
N LEU A 75 -43.92 -12.21 -15.17
CA LEU A 75 -43.08 -11.02 -15.17
C LEU A 75 -41.73 -11.32 -15.86
N SER A 76 -41.50 -10.63 -16.95
CA SER A 76 -40.18 -10.46 -17.55
C SER A 76 -39.40 -9.41 -16.75
N PHE A 77 -38.26 -9.80 -16.21
CA PHE A 77 -37.31 -8.86 -15.59
C PHE A 77 -36.62 -8.06 -16.69
N SER A 78 -36.87 -6.77 -16.73
CA SER A 78 -36.07 -5.80 -17.48
C SER A 78 -35.09 -5.13 -16.49
N PRO A 79 -33.81 -4.93 -16.86
CA PRO A 79 -32.86 -4.22 -16.01
C PRO A 79 -33.25 -2.76 -15.86
N PRO A 80 -32.93 -2.10 -14.73
CA PRO A 80 -33.25 -0.70 -14.50
C PRO A 80 -32.47 0.19 -15.48
N PRO A 81 -33.03 1.33 -15.88
CA PRO A 81 -32.39 2.27 -16.80
C PRO A 81 -31.19 2.91 -16.12
N THR A 82 -30.05 2.89 -16.80
CA THR A 82 -28.86 3.67 -16.46
C THR A 82 -29.25 5.16 -16.33
N PRO A 83 -28.82 5.85 -15.26
CA PRO A 83 -29.04 7.28 -15.15
C PRO A 83 -28.21 7.99 -16.22
N THR A 84 -28.89 8.60 -17.18
CA THR A 84 -28.28 9.57 -18.08
C THR A 84 -28.02 10.85 -17.27
N PHE A 85 -26.76 11.03 -16.89
CA PHE A 85 -26.29 12.31 -16.39
C PHE A 85 -26.34 13.34 -17.52
N SER A 86 -27.28 14.24 -17.44
CA SER A 86 -27.26 15.47 -18.26
C SER A 86 -26.08 16.32 -17.76
N SER A 87 -25.04 16.43 -18.57
CA SER A 87 -23.89 17.28 -18.35
C SER A 87 -24.27 18.76 -18.50
N SER A 88 -24.56 19.41 -17.39
CA SER A 88 -24.42 20.86 -17.24
C SER A 88 -23.41 21.13 -16.13
N SER A 89 -22.15 20.80 -16.40
CA SER A 89 -21.02 21.31 -15.63
C SER A 89 -20.62 22.67 -16.21
N PRO A 90 -20.35 23.68 -15.36
CA PRO A 90 -19.72 24.91 -15.84
C PRO A 90 -18.34 24.54 -16.39
N ALA A 91 -18.08 24.99 -17.61
CA ALA A 91 -16.82 24.75 -18.31
C ALA A 91 -15.64 25.18 -17.43
N ARG A 92 -14.93 24.19 -16.82
CA ARG A 92 -13.58 24.39 -16.34
C ARG A 92 -12.75 24.73 -17.57
N ARG A 93 -12.24 25.94 -17.62
CA ARG A 93 -11.23 26.34 -18.59
C ARG A 93 -10.06 25.40 -18.43
N SER A 94 -9.80 24.58 -19.44
CA SER A 94 -8.59 23.77 -19.55
C SER A 94 -7.40 24.69 -19.41
N PRO A 95 -6.43 24.44 -18.53
CA PRO A 95 -5.18 25.14 -18.55
C PRO A 95 -4.46 24.75 -19.85
N ASN A 96 -4.05 25.77 -20.61
CA ASN A 96 -3.37 25.67 -21.89
C ASN A 96 -2.13 24.77 -21.77
N VAL A 97 -2.12 23.64 -22.47
CA VAL A 97 -0.95 22.77 -22.70
C VAL A 97 0.19 23.51 -23.43
N ALA A 98 -0.04 24.74 -23.87
CA ALA A 98 0.98 25.58 -24.51
C ALA A 98 1.97 26.25 -23.52
N ALA A 99 1.76 26.15 -22.19
CA ALA A 99 2.62 26.83 -21.23
C ALA A 99 4.01 26.19 -21.09
N ASN A 100 4.14 24.89 -21.33
CA ASN A 100 5.39 24.17 -21.05
C ASN A 100 6.47 24.25 -22.15
N VAL A 101 6.13 24.69 -23.35
CA VAL A 101 7.13 24.94 -24.42
C VAL A 101 7.79 26.32 -24.25
N PHE A 102 7.15 27.23 -23.52
CA PHE A 102 7.66 28.60 -23.30
C PHE A 102 8.56 28.77 -22.06
N ASP A 103 8.61 27.79 -21.15
CA ASP A 103 9.42 27.89 -19.93
C ASP A 103 10.95 27.79 -20.22
N GLY A 104 11.31 27.11 -21.30
CA GLY A 104 12.70 27.10 -21.80
C GLY A 104 13.15 28.44 -22.42
N LEU A 105 12.21 29.17 -23.01
CA LEU A 105 12.48 30.53 -23.56
C LEU A 105 12.34 31.62 -22.48
N GLY A 106 11.58 31.41 -21.43
CA GLY A 106 11.39 32.37 -20.34
C GLY A 106 12.66 32.68 -19.55
N LYS A 107 13.60 31.75 -19.49
CA LYS A 107 14.94 31.97 -18.90
C LYS A 107 15.82 32.91 -19.71
N LEU A 108 15.56 33.08 -21.02
CA LEU A 108 16.26 34.05 -21.88
C LEU A 108 15.64 35.45 -21.81
N PHE A 109 14.42 35.60 -21.31
CA PHE A 109 13.68 36.87 -21.27
C PHE A 109 13.30 37.31 -19.84
N GLY A 110 14.15 37.07 -18.84
CA GLY A 110 14.02 37.68 -17.51
C GLY A 110 12.73 37.31 -16.75
N GLY A 111 12.22 36.07 -16.91
CA GLY A 111 11.06 35.58 -16.18
C GLY A 111 11.36 35.51 -14.68
N SER A 112 10.54 36.18 -13.85
CA SER A 112 10.63 36.13 -12.39
C SER A 112 10.59 34.70 -11.90
N ASP A 113 11.48 34.36 -10.94
CA ASP A 113 11.55 33.07 -10.24
C ASP A 113 10.12 32.58 -9.86
N PRO A 114 9.73 31.35 -10.22
CA PRO A 114 8.41 30.80 -9.88
C PRO A 114 8.07 30.91 -8.40
N SER A 115 9.05 30.77 -7.50
CA SER A 115 8.85 30.93 -6.06
C SER A 115 8.47 32.36 -5.67
N GLN A 116 8.98 33.38 -6.39
CA GLN A 116 8.63 34.77 -6.17
C GLN A 116 7.21 35.07 -6.70
N ARG A 117 6.76 34.40 -7.76
CA ARG A 117 5.36 34.51 -8.21
C ARG A 117 4.42 33.96 -7.16
N THR A 118 4.73 32.81 -6.58
CA THR A 118 3.95 32.24 -5.45
C THR A 118 3.93 33.22 -4.29
N ARG A 119 5.08 33.78 -3.88
CA ARG A 119 5.14 34.78 -2.83
C ARG A 119 4.25 35.98 -3.10
N THR A 120 4.35 36.58 -4.28
CA THR A 120 3.55 37.75 -4.68
C THR A 120 2.05 37.45 -4.65
N ARG A 121 1.65 36.26 -5.11
CA ARG A 121 0.24 35.81 -5.11
C ARG A 121 -0.35 35.74 -3.69
N TYR A 122 0.41 35.20 -2.73
CA TYR A 122 -0.08 34.96 -1.39
C TYR A 122 0.29 36.06 -0.36
N GLN A 123 1.09 37.07 -0.76
CA GLN A 123 1.51 38.15 0.13
C GLN A 123 0.34 38.88 0.79
N PRO A 124 -0.77 39.24 0.08
CA PRO A 124 -1.91 39.90 0.72
C PRO A 124 -2.54 39.09 1.87
N MET A 125 -2.58 37.77 1.72
CA MET A 125 -3.05 36.86 2.76
C MET A 125 -2.07 36.86 3.96
N VAL A 126 -0.78 36.81 3.70
CA VAL A 126 0.26 36.88 4.75
C VAL A 126 0.16 38.19 5.52
N ASP A 127 -0.03 39.30 4.83
CA ASP A 127 -0.17 40.63 5.44
C ASP A 127 -1.43 40.69 6.31
N ALA A 128 -2.55 40.09 5.88
CA ALA A 128 -3.78 39.98 6.66
C ALA A 128 -3.56 39.13 7.94
N VAL A 129 -2.85 38.01 7.87
CA VAL A 129 -2.50 37.20 9.03
C VAL A 129 -1.60 37.97 9.99
N ASN A 130 -0.60 38.70 9.47
CA ASN A 130 0.32 39.49 10.25
C ASN A 130 -0.40 40.65 10.97
N ALA A 131 -1.39 41.28 10.32
CA ALA A 131 -2.21 42.32 10.94
C ALA A 131 -3.00 41.83 12.18
N LEU A 132 -3.38 40.53 12.18
CA LEU A 132 -4.12 39.93 13.30
C LEU A 132 -3.20 39.44 14.44
N GLU A 133 -1.88 39.42 14.26
CA GLU A 133 -0.95 38.81 15.22
C GLU A 133 -1.02 39.47 16.59
N ALA A 134 -1.07 40.82 16.67
CA ALA A 134 -1.12 41.54 17.91
C ALA A 134 -2.41 41.26 18.70
N SER A 135 -3.56 41.27 18.06
CA SER A 135 -4.85 40.97 18.66
C SER A 135 -4.95 39.52 19.13
N THR A 136 -4.47 38.57 18.31
CA THR A 136 -4.49 37.15 18.62
C THR A 136 -3.54 36.80 19.77
N SER A 137 -2.36 37.41 19.82
CA SER A 137 -1.40 37.18 20.91
C SER A 137 -1.86 37.73 22.26
N ALA A 138 -2.77 38.73 22.28
CA ALA A 138 -3.36 39.26 23.49
C ALA A 138 -4.45 38.38 24.10
N LEU A 139 -4.97 37.40 23.38
CA LEU A 139 -6.00 36.48 23.86
C LEU A 139 -5.46 35.56 24.95
N SER A 140 -6.31 35.23 25.93
CA SER A 140 -6.00 34.14 26.87
C SER A 140 -6.06 32.79 26.16
N ASP A 141 -5.52 31.72 26.77
CA ASP A 141 -5.61 30.36 26.19
C ASP A 141 -7.07 29.91 26.05
N ALA A 142 -7.94 30.30 26.96
CA ALA A 142 -9.37 30.02 26.91
C ALA A 142 -10.05 30.72 25.73
N ASP A 143 -9.73 32.01 25.52
CA ASP A 143 -10.28 32.80 24.42
C ASP A 143 -9.75 32.33 23.08
N LEU A 144 -8.46 31.94 22.99
CA LEU A 144 -7.87 31.40 21.79
C LEU A 144 -8.54 30.07 21.37
N LYS A 145 -8.83 29.22 22.39
CA LYS A 145 -9.62 27.99 22.15
C LYS A 145 -11.05 28.30 21.74
N ALA A 146 -11.70 29.30 22.34
CA ALA A 146 -13.06 29.71 22.00
C ALA A 146 -13.19 30.21 20.55
N LYS A 147 -12.11 30.75 19.97
CA LYS A 147 -12.06 31.14 18.56
C LYS A 147 -12.35 29.96 17.61
N THR A 148 -11.99 28.74 18.00
CA THR A 148 -12.31 27.56 17.18
C THR A 148 -13.82 27.33 17.08
N ALA A 149 -14.55 27.51 18.18
CA ALA A 149 -16.00 27.36 18.18
C ALA A 149 -16.67 28.45 17.33
N GLU A 150 -16.21 29.70 17.45
CA GLU A 150 -16.70 30.84 16.65
C GLU A 150 -16.46 30.62 15.14
N LEU A 151 -15.22 30.25 14.77
CA LEU A 151 -14.88 29.99 13.37
C LEU A 151 -15.66 28.79 12.79
N ARG A 152 -15.87 27.74 13.62
CA ARG A 152 -16.67 26.56 13.23
C ARG A 152 -18.13 26.94 13.01
N GLU A 153 -18.71 27.76 13.88
CA GLU A 153 -20.08 28.23 13.70
C GLU A 153 -20.23 29.04 12.40
N ARG A 154 -19.32 29.94 12.11
CA ARG A 154 -19.29 30.71 10.85
C ARG A 154 -19.12 29.83 9.63
N ALA A 155 -18.26 28.82 9.68
CA ALA A 155 -18.07 27.86 8.61
C ALA A 155 -19.35 27.03 8.36
N LEU A 156 -20.02 26.58 9.42
CA LEU A 156 -21.28 25.83 9.32
C LEU A 156 -22.45 26.72 8.88
N ALA A 157 -22.41 28.01 9.17
CA ALA A 157 -23.36 29.01 8.67
C ALA A 157 -23.15 29.36 7.18
N GLY A 158 -22.11 28.78 6.53
CA GLY A 158 -21.87 28.95 5.09
C GLY A 158 -20.80 29.99 4.73
N ALA A 159 -20.04 30.51 5.69
CA ALA A 159 -18.87 31.34 5.38
C ALA A 159 -17.82 30.53 4.59
N SER A 160 -17.21 31.17 3.59
CA SER A 160 -16.14 30.55 2.82
C SER A 160 -14.93 30.30 3.71
N LEU A 161 -14.29 29.13 3.58
CA LEU A 161 -13.04 28.86 4.29
C LEU A 161 -11.91 29.82 3.86
N ASP A 162 -11.95 30.33 2.63
CA ASP A 162 -10.99 31.34 2.15
C ASP A 162 -11.15 32.67 2.93
N ASP A 163 -12.39 33.07 3.28
CA ASP A 163 -12.64 34.26 4.09
C ASP A 163 -12.21 34.07 5.56
N LEU A 164 -12.29 32.84 6.07
CA LEU A 164 -11.88 32.49 7.43
C LEU A 164 -10.36 32.23 7.54
N LEU A 165 -9.67 32.03 6.43
CA LEU A 165 -8.27 31.60 6.39
C LEU A 165 -7.34 32.55 7.17
N PRO A 166 -7.38 33.89 7.01
CA PRO A 166 -6.45 34.76 7.72
C PRO A 166 -6.60 34.66 9.25
N GLU A 167 -7.84 34.63 9.75
CA GLU A 167 -8.12 34.52 11.18
C GLU A 167 -7.74 33.14 11.72
N ALA A 168 -8.09 32.05 11.00
CA ALA A 168 -7.73 30.69 11.35
C ALA A 168 -6.21 30.49 11.42
N PHE A 169 -5.47 31.01 10.45
CA PHE A 169 -4.01 30.91 10.41
C PHE A 169 -3.34 31.74 11.52
N ALA A 170 -3.88 32.90 11.87
CA ALA A 170 -3.41 33.69 13.01
C ALA A 170 -3.58 32.91 14.32
N VAL A 171 -4.73 32.28 14.53
CA VAL A 171 -5.03 31.43 15.70
C VAL A 171 -4.06 30.25 15.78
N VAL A 172 -3.86 29.50 14.68
CA VAL A 172 -2.91 28.37 14.64
C VAL A 172 -1.48 28.82 14.88
N ARG A 173 -1.08 29.96 14.31
CA ARG A 173 0.27 30.54 14.47
C ARG A 173 0.58 30.85 15.93
N GLU A 174 -0.33 31.48 16.65
CA GLU A 174 -0.17 31.76 18.07
C GLU A 174 -0.24 30.49 18.92
N ALA A 175 -1.17 29.58 18.63
CA ALA A 175 -1.24 28.30 19.33
C ALA A 175 0.05 27.48 19.16
N SER A 176 0.59 27.41 17.94
CA SER A 176 1.87 26.72 17.66
C SER A 176 3.03 27.34 18.44
N LYS A 177 3.06 28.65 18.53
CA LYS A 177 4.06 29.39 19.35
C LYS A 177 3.95 29.05 20.83
N ARG A 178 2.74 28.99 21.39
CA ARG A 178 2.52 28.69 22.82
C ARG A 178 2.81 27.23 23.15
N VAL A 179 2.32 26.31 22.33
CA VAL A 179 2.37 24.87 22.61
C VAL A 179 3.74 24.27 22.26
N LEU A 180 4.27 24.60 21.06
CA LEU A 180 5.50 24.02 20.54
C LEU A 180 6.72 24.94 20.67
N GLY A 181 6.55 26.19 21.04
CA GLY A 181 7.61 27.22 20.97
C GLY A 181 7.97 27.61 19.54
N LEU A 182 7.19 27.17 18.53
CA LEU A 182 7.45 27.38 17.12
C LEU A 182 6.40 28.31 16.51
N ARG A 183 6.80 29.54 16.20
CA ARG A 183 5.95 30.48 15.44
C ARG A 183 6.12 30.21 13.94
N PRO A 184 5.10 29.77 13.20
CA PRO A 184 5.17 29.64 11.76
C PRO A 184 5.66 30.90 11.05
N PHE A 185 6.64 30.75 10.15
CA PHE A 185 7.16 31.85 9.33
C PHE A 185 6.18 32.23 8.22
N ASP A 186 6.34 33.40 7.64
CA ASP A 186 5.49 33.89 6.55
C ASP A 186 5.49 32.94 5.34
N VAL A 187 6.64 32.37 4.99
CA VAL A 187 6.73 31.34 3.92
C VAL A 187 5.97 30.05 4.27
N GLN A 188 5.87 29.71 5.55
CA GLN A 188 5.08 28.56 5.99
C GLN A 188 3.58 28.85 5.93
N LEU A 189 3.15 30.10 6.16
CA LEU A 189 1.77 30.52 5.90
C LEU A 189 1.43 30.38 4.40
N ILE A 190 2.36 30.75 3.52
CA ILE A 190 2.21 30.57 2.06
C ILE A 190 2.04 29.08 1.74
N GLY A 191 2.90 28.21 2.28
CA GLY A 191 2.79 26.76 2.11
C GLY A 191 1.43 26.23 2.57
N GLY A 192 0.95 26.67 3.74
CA GLY A 192 -0.37 26.31 4.26
C GLY A 192 -1.51 26.75 3.36
N ALA A 193 -1.43 27.96 2.78
CA ALA A 193 -2.44 28.45 1.85
C ALA A 193 -2.43 27.73 0.50
N VAL A 194 -1.24 27.35 0.00
CA VAL A 194 -1.11 26.50 -1.18
C VAL A 194 -1.79 25.14 -0.95
N LEU A 195 -1.53 24.51 0.18
CA LEU A 195 -2.17 23.25 0.56
C LEU A 195 -3.69 23.42 0.71
N HIS A 196 -4.13 24.52 1.37
CA HIS A 196 -5.56 24.80 1.45
C HIS A 196 -6.19 24.97 0.06
N GLY A 197 -5.47 25.53 -0.89
CA GLY A 197 -5.92 25.67 -2.28
C GLY A 197 -6.04 24.34 -3.05
N GLY A 198 -5.72 23.19 -2.44
CA GLY A 198 -5.73 21.90 -3.12
C GLY A 198 -4.60 21.77 -4.15
N GLN A 199 -3.40 22.19 -3.78
CA GLN A 199 -2.19 22.17 -4.62
C GLN A 199 -1.07 21.42 -3.93
N VAL A 200 -0.03 21.10 -4.67
CA VAL A 200 1.22 20.55 -4.12
C VAL A 200 2.15 21.72 -3.75
N ALA A 201 2.53 21.78 -2.47
CA ALA A 201 3.51 22.75 -1.99
C ALA A 201 4.91 22.15 -2.06
N GLU A 202 5.74 22.61 -3.02
CA GLU A 202 7.15 22.26 -3.00
C GLU A 202 7.88 23.15 -2.01
N MET A 203 8.34 22.54 -0.93
CA MET A 203 9.12 23.19 0.12
C MET A 203 10.40 22.41 0.38
N ARG A 204 11.54 23.09 0.35
CA ARG A 204 12.83 22.43 0.55
C ARG A 204 12.87 21.67 1.88
N THR A 205 13.65 20.60 1.90
CA THR A 205 13.90 19.83 3.13
C THR A 205 14.43 20.74 4.24
N GLY A 206 13.86 20.61 5.43
CA GLY A 206 14.22 21.46 6.59
C GLY A 206 13.40 22.75 6.74
N GLU A 207 12.51 23.10 5.81
CA GLU A 207 11.60 24.26 5.91
C GLU A 207 10.39 24.04 6.83
N GLY A 208 10.27 22.88 7.48
CA GLY A 208 9.24 22.58 8.47
C GLY A 208 7.89 22.22 7.88
N LYS A 209 7.85 21.41 6.82
CA LYS A 209 6.61 20.92 6.17
C LYS A 209 5.58 20.40 7.18
N THR A 210 6.01 19.60 8.16
CA THR A 210 5.11 19.04 9.19
C THR A 210 4.32 20.12 9.94
N LEU A 211 4.96 21.26 10.27
CA LEU A 211 4.27 22.38 10.91
C LEU A 211 3.34 23.11 9.95
N VAL A 212 3.69 23.16 8.67
CA VAL A 212 2.87 23.78 7.62
C VAL A 212 1.53 23.03 7.45
N ALA A 213 1.53 21.71 7.53
CA ALA A 213 0.31 20.90 7.40
C ALA A 213 -0.75 21.20 8.47
N VAL A 214 -0.34 21.69 9.64
CA VAL A 214 -1.27 22.05 10.74
C VAL A 214 -2.23 23.17 10.33
N LEU A 215 -1.75 24.15 9.55
CA LEU A 215 -2.51 25.31 9.12
C LEU A 215 -3.77 24.92 8.30
N PRO A 216 -3.63 24.25 7.14
CA PRO A 216 -4.79 23.86 6.35
C PRO A 216 -5.59 22.73 7.02
N ALA A 217 -4.96 21.85 7.81
CA ALA A 217 -5.67 20.81 8.54
C ALA A 217 -6.67 21.43 9.54
N TYR A 218 -6.23 22.41 10.34
CA TYR A 218 -7.10 23.14 11.25
C TYR A 218 -8.28 23.81 10.51
N LEU A 219 -7.97 24.59 9.47
CA LEU A 219 -8.98 25.35 8.72
C LEU A 219 -10.05 24.43 8.10
N ASN A 220 -9.64 23.33 7.47
CA ASN A 220 -10.59 22.41 6.86
C ASN A 220 -11.35 21.55 7.87
N ALA A 221 -10.79 21.33 9.07
CA ALA A 221 -11.46 20.62 10.16
C ALA A 221 -12.63 21.42 10.76
N LEU A 222 -12.69 22.76 10.57
CA LEU A 222 -13.80 23.58 11.00
C LEU A 222 -15.13 23.19 10.35
N THR A 223 -15.10 22.56 9.17
CA THR A 223 -16.30 22.02 8.51
C THR A 223 -16.97 20.86 9.26
N GLY A 224 -16.31 20.28 10.25
CA GLY A 224 -16.79 19.08 10.96
C GLY A 224 -16.76 17.78 10.16
N ARG A 225 -16.29 17.82 8.90
CA ARG A 225 -16.30 16.67 7.98
C ARG A 225 -15.07 15.78 8.07
N GLY A 226 -14.08 16.14 8.92
CA GLY A 226 -12.84 15.42 9.11
C GLY A 226 -11.76 15.74 8.06
N VAL A 227 -10.52 15.65 8.51
CA VAL A 227 -9.32 15.88 7.70
C VAL A 227 -8.36 14.71 7.90
N HIS A 228 -7.76 14.23 6.81
CA HIS A 228 -6.75 13.19 6.84
C HIS A 228 -5.38 13.80 6.58
N VAL A 229 -4.42 13.55 7.46
CA VAL A 229 -3.00 13.84 7.26
C VAL A 229 -2.29 12.52 7.03
N VAL A 230 -1.87 12.31 5.79
CA VAL A 230 -1.33 11.03 5.32
C VAL A 230 0.19 11.09 5.27
N THR A 231 0.83 10.04 5.80
CA THR A 231 2.29 9.88 5.82
C THR A 231 2.70 8.52 5.23
N VAL A 232 3.99 8.35 4.93
CA VAL A 232 4.50 7.12 4.31
C VAL A 232 4.67 5.95 5.28
N ASN A 233 4.65 6.18 6.60
CA ASN A 233 4.82 5.10 7.58
C ASN A 233 4.23 5.42 8.95
N ASP A 234 4.02 4.39 9.76
CA ASP A 234 3.45 4.46 11.11
C ASP A 234 4.25 5.33 12.09
N TYR A 235 5.58 5.35 11.94
CA TYR A 235 6.42 6.17 12.80
C TYR A 235 6.14 7.66 12.60
N LEU A 236 6.07 8.12 11.35
CA LEU A 236 5.76 9.51 11.03
C LEU A 236 4.34 9.87 11.45
N ALA A 237 3.36 9.02 11.17
CA ALA A 237 1.99 9.25 11.59
C ALA A 237 1.88 9.46 13.12
N ARG A 238 2.53 8.60 13.90
CA ARG A 238 2.59 8.71 15.36
C ARG A 238 3.33 9.97 15.81
N ARG A 239 4.55 10.16 15.30
CA ARG A 239 5.38 11.33 15.65
C ARG A 239 4.60 12.63 15.44
N ASP A 240 3.93 12.78 14.31
CA ASP A 240 3.25 14.01 13.95
C ASP A 240 1.95 14.20 14.73
N SER A 241 1.19 13.14 14.96
CA SER A 241 0.00 13.20 15.83
C SER A 241 0.34 13.55 17.28
N GLU A 242 1.48 13.06 17.80
CA GLU A 242 1.95 13.35 19.16
C GLU A 242 2.59 14.74 19.27
N TRP A 243 3.34 15.16 18.27
CA TRP A 243 4.07 16.42 18.28
C TRP A 243 3.21 17.60 17.84
N VAL A 244 2.86 17.70 16.56
CA VAL A 244 2.08 18.85 16.06
C VAL A 244 0.58 18.70 16.34
N GLY A 245 0.08 17.49 16.56
CA GLY A 245 -1.30 17.24 16.98
C GLY A 245 -1.66 17.91 18.30
N GLN A 246 -0.67 18.26 19.16
CA GLN A 246 -0.90 19.04 20.38
C GLN A 246 -1.52 20.42 20.08
N VAL A 247 -1.18 21.04 18.95
CA VAL A 247 -1.76 22.34 18.54
C VAL A 247 -3.26 22.20 18.28
N HIS A 248 -3.67 21.16 17.58
CA HIS A 248 -5.08 20.87 17.33
C HIS A 248 -5.85 20.62 18.64
N LYS A 249 -5.28 19.79 19.54
CA LYS A 249 -5.87 19.50 20.85
C LYS A 249 -5.98 20.74 21.72
N PHE A 250 -4.96 21.60 21.73
CA PHE A 250 -4.97 22.86 22.45
C PHE A 250 -6.10 23.77 21.95
N LEU A 251 -6.33 23.83 20.65
CA LEU A 251 -7.40 24.58 20.02
C LEU A 251 -8.78 23.91 20.14
N GLY A 252 -8.87 22.74 20.77
CA GLY A 252 -10.14 22.05 21.03
C GLY A 252 -10.63 21.12 19.93
N LEU A 253 -9.77 20.79 18.96
CA LEU A 253 -10.05 19.76 17.96
C LEU A 253 -9.64 18.38 18.49
N SER A 254 -10.40 17.35 18.10
CA SER A 254 -10.05 15.96 18.33
C SER A 254 -9.01 15.48 17.33
N VAL A 255 -8.05 14.66 17.81
CA VAL A 255 -6.96 14.11 16.96
C VAL A 255 -6.94 12.60 17.11
N GLY A 256 -7.13 11.92 15.99
CA GLY A 256 -7.03 10.47 15.84
C GLY A 256 -5.69 10.06 15.23
N LEU A 257 -5.28 8.84 15.53
CA LEU A 257 -4.12 8.19 14.94
C LEU A 257 -4.52 6.77 14.53
N VAL A 258 -4.35 6.44 13.26
CA VAL A 258 -4.59 5.09 12.73
C VAL A 258 -3.25 4.46 12.35
N GLN A 259 -3.00 3.28 12.88
CA GLN A 259 -1.79 2.49 12.66
C GLN A 259 -2.14 1.02 12.47
N SER A 260 -1.15 0.25 12.02
CA SER A 260 -1.27 -1.20 11.97
C SER A 260 -1.57 -1.78 13.36
N GLY A 261 -2.45 -2.79 13.41
CA GLY A 261 -2.79 -3.50 14.64
C GLY A 261 -3.91 -2.90 15.49
N LEU A 262 -4.52 -1.77 15.11
CA LEU A 262 -5.74 -1.28 15.74
C LEU A 262 -6.94 -2.13 15.34
N ASP A 263 -7.86 -2.34 16.30
CA ASP A 263 -9.13 -2.97 16.02
C ASP A 263 -10.10 -2.03 15.26
N GLU A 264 -11.22 -2.58 14.77
CA GLU A 264 -12.21 -1.83 13.97
C GLU A 264 -12.84 -0.68 14.76
N ARG A 265 -13.07 -0.88 16.07
CA ARG A 265 -13.65 0.14 16.93
C ARG A 265 -12.68 1.29 17.16
N GLU A 266 -11.42 0.99 17.46
CA GLU A 266 -10.36 1.99 17.63
C GLU A 266 -10.15 2.80 16.33
N ARG A 267 -10.18 2.12 15.16
CA ARG A 267 -10.13 2.78 13.85
C ARG A 267 -11.30 3.72 13.65
N LYS A 268 -12.52 3.25 13.92
CA LYS A 268 -13.75 4.05 13.81
C LYS A 268 -13.72 5.29 14.70
N GLU A 269 -13.27 5.13 15.95
CA GLU A 269 -13.07 6.25 16.87
C GLU A 269 -12.03 7.25 16.35
N ALA A 270 -10.90 6.78 15.81
CA ALA A 270 -9.85 7.63 15.26
C ALA A 270 -10.29 8.38 13.99
N TYR A 271 -10.99 7.72 13.06
CA TYR A 271 -11.53 8.38 11.86
C TYR A 271 -12.65 9.38 12.16
N ASN A 272 -13.34 9.24 13.28
CA ASN A 272 -14.36 10.20 13.72
C ASN A 272 -13.77 11.46 14.38
N CYS A 273 -12.46 11.55 14.57
CA CYS A 273 -11.79 12.75 15.04
C CYS A 273 -11.77 13.85 13.98
N ASP A 274 -11.62 15.11 14.38
CA ASP A 274 -11.57 16.26 13.47
C ASP A 274 -10.36 16.20 12.54
N VAL A 275 -9.21 15.71 13.04
CA VAL A 275 -7.98 15.48 12.27
C VAL A 275 -7.47 14.08 12.56
N THR A 276 -7.29 13.27 11.51
CA THR A 276 -6.78 11.90 11.62
C THR A 276 -5.44 11.77 10.91
N TYR A 277 -4.41 11.35 11.67
CA TYR A 277 -3.11 10.97 11.14
C TYR A 277 -3.11 9.48 10.80
N VAL A 278 -2.68 9.14 9.60
CA VAL A 278 -2.77 7.77 9.09
C VAL A 278 -1.72 7.55 8.01
N THR A 279 -1.33 6.29 7.76
CA THR A 279 -0.48 5.96 6.61
C THR A 279 -1.31 5.79 5.33
N ASN A 280 -0.67 5.98 4.18
CA ASN A 280 -1.28 5.75 2.88
C ASN A 280 -1.86 4.33 2.75
N SER A 281 -1.12 3.32 3.23
CA SER A 281 -1.52 1.92 3.17
C SER A 281 -2.72 1.60 4.06
N GLU A 282 -2.69 2.00 5.35
CA GLU A 282 -3.79 1.73 6.28
C GLU A 282 -5.10 2.38 5.81
N LEU A 283 -5.04 3.64 5.38
CA LEU A 283 -6.20 4.37 4.87
C LEU A 283 -6.79 3.71 3.61
N GLY A 284 -5.93 3.26 2.70
CA GLY A 284 -6.37 2.56 1.50
C GLY A 284 -6.92 1.17 1.77
N PHE A 285 -6.34 0.42 2.73
CA PHE A 285 -6.89 -0.87 3.15
C PHE A 285 -8.20 -0.72 3.91
N ASP A 286 -8.36 0.30 4.76
CA ASP A 286 -9.63 0.57 5.42
C ASP A 286 -10.73 0.91 4.42
N TYR A 287 -10.39 1.69 3.39
CA TYR A 287 -11.32 1.95 2.28
C TYR A 287 -11.74 0.67 1.55
N LEU A 288 -10.80 -0.24 1.28
CA LEU A 288 -11.12 -1.53 0.66
C LEU A 288 -11.99 -2.40 1.59
N ARG A 289 -11.68 -2.44 2.90
CA ARG A 289 -12.48 -3.19 3.90
C ARG A 289 -13.91 -2.66 3.97
N ASP A 290 -14.08 -1.34 4.02
CA ASP A 290 -15.40 -0.71 4.03
C ASP A 290 -16.21 -1.04 2.77
N ASN A 291 -15.55 -1.16 1.59
CA ASN A 291 -16.23 -1.57 0.36
C ASN A 291 -16.59 -3.07 0.32
N LEU A 292 -16.01 -3.88 1.19
CA LEU A 292 -16.37 -5.30 1.37
C LEU A 292 -17.34 -5.52 2.52
N ALA A 293 -17.60 -4.51 3.34
CA ALA A 293 -18.45 -4.59 4.51
C ALA A 293 -19.89 -4.98 4.13
N SER A 294 -20.48 -5.89 4.91
CA SER A 294 -21.85 -6.37 4.71
C SER A 294 -22.88 -5.50 5.43
N SER A 295 -22.47 -4.74 6.43
CA SER A 295 -23.32 -3.87 7.25
C SER A 295 -22.72 -2.46 7.34
N ALA A 296 -23.57 -1.46 7.50
CA ALA A 296 -23.13 -0.08 7.79
C ALA A 296 -22.45 0.05 9.17
N ASP A 297 -22.69 -0.88 10.09
CA ASP A 297 -22.07 -0.89 11.41
C ASP A 297 -20.60 -1.30 11.35
N ASP A 298 -20.22 -2.08 10.34
CA ASP A 298 -18.84 -2.56 10.10
C ASP A 298 -17.95 -1.49 9.44
N LEU A 299 -18.53 -0.37 8.97
CA LEU A 299 -17.77 0.70 8.35
C LEU A 299 -16.91 1.42 9.38
N VAL A 300 -15.62 1.58 9.10
CA VAL A 300 -14.66 2.31 9.97
C VAL A 300 -14.47 3.74 9.52
N LEU A 301 -14.55 4.03 8.23
CA LEU A 301 -14.46 5.37 7.68
C LEU A 301 -15.76 6.16 7.93
N ARG A 302 -15.68 7.47 7.85
CA ARG A 302 -16.86 8.32 8.02
C ARG A 302 -17.90 8.07 6.95
N VAL A 303 -19.14 7.86 7.35
CA VAL A 303 -20.29 7.70 6.44
C VAL A 303 -20.51 8.96 5.57
N SER A 304 -20.10 10.16 6.06
CA SER A 304 -20.15 11.40 5.30
C SER A 304 -19.18 11.46 4.11
N GLY A 305 -18.33 10.45 3.96
CA GLY A 305 -17.30 10.37 2.92
C GLY A 305 -16.07 11.24 3.22
N PHE A 306 -15.17 11.27 2.26
CA PHE A 306 -13.94 12.07 2.34
C PHE A 306 -14.20 13.56 2.20
N ASN A 307 -13.36 14.40 2.83
CA ASN A 307 -13.43 15.84 2.76
C ASN A 307 -12.11 16.44 2.26
N PHE A 308 -11.07 16.42 3.09
CA PHE A 308 -9.77 17.01 2.76
C PHE A 308 -8.65 16.06 3.17
N CYS A 309 -7.67 15.92 2.29
CA CYS A 309 -6.47 15.12 2.53
C CYS A 309 -5.22 15.98 2.29
N VAL A 310 -4.27 15.93 3.24
CA VAL A 310 -2.92 16.46 3.08
C VAL A 310 -1.93 15.30 3.12
N ILE A 311 -1.14 15.16 2.07
CA ILE A 311 -0.15 14.08 1.95
C ILE A 311 1.24 14.66 2.20
N ASP A 312 1.97 14.11 3.18
CA ASP A 312 3.39 14.38 3.37
C ASP A 312 4.24 13.45 2.50
N GLU A 313 5.31 13.97 1.93
CA GLU A 313 6.14 13.33 0.90
C GLU A 313 5.27 12.80 -0.27
N VAL A 314 4.52 13.72 -0.86
CA VAL A 314 3.46 13.44 -1.84
C VAL A 314 3.97 12.80 -3.13
N ASP A 315 5.21 13.06 -3.54
CA ASP A 315 5.89 12.42 -4.67
C ASP A 315 6.09 10.92 -4.45
N SER A 316 6.56 10.53 -3.27
CA SER A 316 6.69 9.11 -2.94
C SER A 316 5.34 8.37 -2.98
N ILE A 317 4.27 8.96 -2.45
CA ILE A 317 2.96 8.30 -2.36
C ILE A 317 2.20 8.34 -3.69
N LEU A 318 2.14 9.50 -4.36
CA LEU A 318 1.30 9.68 -5.54
C LEU A 318 2.02 9.39 -6.87
N ILE A 319 3.35 9.30 -6.88
CA ILE A 319 4.12 9.00 -8.08
C ILE A 319 4.83 7.65 -7.93
N ASP A 320 5.77 7.52 -6.99
CA ASP A 320 6.63 6.34 -6.88
C ASP A 320 5.85 5.07 -6.53
N GLU A 321 5.02 5.11 -5.49
CA GLU A 321 4.21 3.98 -5.03
C GLU A 321 2.85 3.87 -5.74
N ALA A 322 2.46 4.88 -6.51
CA ALA A 322 1.10 5.04 -7.03
C ALA A 322 0.61 3.89 -7.89
N ARG A 323 1.52 3.20 -8.58
CA ARG A 323 1.22 2.08 -9.48
C ARG A 323 1.04 0.75 -8.76
N THR A 324 1.53 0.63 -7.52
CA THR A 324 1.37 -0.59 -6.72
C THR A 324 -0.07 -0.67 -6.22
N PRO A 325 -0.85 -1.69 -6.60
CA PRO A 325 -2.21 -1.84 -6.11
C PRO A 325 -2.21 -2.33 -4.66
N LEU A 326 -3.13 -1.80 -3.87
CA LEU A 326 -3.55 -2.40 -2.62
C LEU A 326 -4.51 -3.56 -2.95
N ILE A 327 -4.26 -4.73 -2.38
CA ILE A 327 -5.02 -5.95 -2.68
C ILE A 327 -5.45 -6.60 -1.37
N ILE A 328 -6.74 -6.88 -1.23
CA ILE A 328 -7.27 -7.78 -0.19
C ILE A 328 -7.57 -9.11 -0.85
N SER A 329 -6.95 -10.16 -0.32
CA SER A 329 -7.15 -11.53 -0.79
C SER A 329 -7.86 -12.34 0.27
N GLY A 330 -8.76 -13.20 -0.15
CA GLY A 330 -9.42 -14.19 0.70
C GLY A 330 -8.99 -15.62 0.35
N PRO A 331 -9.26 -16.60 1.22
CA PRO A 331 -9.01 -18.00 0.91
C PRO A 331 -9.90 -18.44 -0.26
N ALA A 332 -9.29 -19.08 -1.24
CA ALA A 332 -9.98 -19.79 -2.32
C ALA A 332 -10.12 -21.27 -1.97
N GLU A 333 -10.60 -22.04 -2.93
CA GLU A 333 -10.69 -23.50 -2.82
C GLU A 333 -9.33 -24.14 -2.50
N LYS A 334 -9.36 -25.32 -1.87
CA LYS A 334 -8.19 -26.08 -1.42
C LYS A 334 -7.16 -26.27 -2.53
N PRO A 335 -5.87 -26.38 -2.17
CA PRO A 335 -4.79 -26.57 -3.12
C PRO A 335 -5.11 -27.74 -4.04
N SER A 336 -5.13 -27.46 -5.32
CA SER A 336 -5.46 -28.43 -6.34
C SER A 336 -4.23 -29.29 -6.60
N GLU A 337 -4.38 -30.61 -6.67
CA GLU A 337 -3.38 -31.53 -7.21
C GLU A 337 -2.83 -31.06 -8.57
N LYS A 338 -3.57 -30.15 -9.24
CA LYS A 338 -3.18 -29.55 -10.51
C LYS A 338 -1.82 -28.87 -10.46
N TYR A 339 -1.45 -28.19 -9.33
CA TYR A 339 -0.13 -27.57 -9.21
C TYR A 339 1.00 -28.60 -9.23
N ILE A 340 0.85 -29.72 -8.51
CA ILE A 340 1.85 -30.79 -8.48
C ILE A 340 2.00 -31.40 -9.88
N ARG A 341 0.87 -31.64 -10.58
CA ARG A 341 0.87 -32.20 -11.92
C ARG A 341 1.49 -31.23 -12.94
N ALA A 342 1.14 -29.93 -12.84
CA ALA A 342 1.71 -28.87 -13.68
C ALA A 342 3.21 -28.69 -13.46
N SER A 343 3.69 -28.75 -12.22
CA SER A 343 5.12 -28.67 -11.89
C SER A 343 5.91 -29.83 -12.48
N LYS A 344 5.41 -31.07 -12.37
CA LYS A 344 6.02 -32.26 -13.00
C LYS A 344 6.06 -32.14 -14.53
N LEU A 345 4.98 -31.65 -15.13
CA LEU A 345 4.89 -31.43 -16.57
C LEU A 345 5.87 -30.34 -17.03
N ALA A 346 5.92 -29.21 -16.35
CA ALA A 346 6.85 -28.12 -16.64
C ALA A 346 8.32 -28.57 -16.54
N GLY A 347 8.63 -29.46 -15.60
CA GLY A 347 9.96 -30.10 -15.50
C GLY A 347 10.37 -30.87 -16.73
N ALA A 348 9.40 -31.52 -17.43
CA ALA A 348 9.62 -32.31 -18.64
C ALA A 348 9.58 -31.49 -19.95
N MET A 349 9.11 -30.23 -19.89
CA MET A 349 9.05 -29.33 -21.05
C MET A 349 10.40 -28.67 -21.31
N ALA A 350 10.75 -28.49 -22.59
CA ALA A 350 12.00 -27.87 -23.04
C ALA A 350 11.76 -26.44 -23.53
N ARG A 351 12.63 -25.52 -23.09
CA ARG A 351 12.66 -24.12 -23.55
C ARG A 351 12.92 -24.09 -25.08
N ASP A 352 12.35 -23.10 -25.74
CA ASP A 352 12.42 -22.84 -27.17
C ASP A 352 11.80 -23.93 -28.08
N VAL A 353 11.25 -25.00 -27.50
CA VAL A 353 10.47 -26.04 -28.18
C VAL A 353 9.01 -25.97 -27.74
N HIS A 354 8.74 -26.05 -26.48
CA HIS A 354 7.41 -26.07 -25.88
C HIS A 354 6.94 -24.74 -25.35
N TYR A 355 7.87 -23.86 -25.00
CA TYR A 355 7.59 -22.50 -24.49
C TYR A 355 8.77 -21.57 -24.75
N THR A 356 8.47 -20.27 -24.83
CA THR A 356 9.47 -19.20 -24.90
C THR A 356 9.43 -18.34 -23.64
N VAL A 357 10.57 -17.78 -23.24
CA VAL A 357 10.70 -16.95 -22.05
C VAL A 357 11.15 -15.55 -22.47
N ASP A 358 10.35 -14.55 -22.15
CA ASP A 358 10.75 -13.15 -22.25
C ASP A 358 11.16 -12.63 -20.85
N GLU A 359 12.46 -12.57 -20.62
CA GLU A 359 13.02 -12.13 -19.33
C GLU A 359 12.76 -10.65 -19.04
N LYS A 360 12.61 -9.80 -20.09
CA LYS A 360 12.34 -8.36 -19.91
C LYS A 360 10.91 -8.10 -19.46
N GLN A 361 9.96 -8.84 -20.04
CA GLN A 361 8.55 -8.75 -19.69
C GLN A 361 8.16 -9.70 -18.54
N ARG A 362 9.12 -10.51 -18.06
CA ARG A 362 8.87 -11.60 -17.07
C ARG A 362 7.69 -12.49 -17.50
N ALA A 363 7.61 -12.80 -18.78
CA ALA A 363 6.52 -13.56 -19.37
C ALA A 363 7.02 -14.89 -19.91
N VAL A 364 6.17 -15.91 -19.79
CA VAL A 364 6.35 -17.21 -20.43
C VAL A 364 5.19 -17.45 -21.38
N LEU A 365 5.49 -17.73 -22.61
CA LEU A 365 4.51 -18.01 -23.66
C LEU A 365 4.63 -19.46 -24.11
N LEU A 366 3.50 -20.17 -24.12
CA LEU A 366 3.42 -21.53 -24.66
C LEU A 366 3.48 -21.47 -26.20
N THR A 367 4.22 -22.38 -26.79
CA THR A 367 4.23 -22.59 -28.25
C THR A 367 3.21 -23.66 -28.67
N ASP A 368 2.91 -23.78 -29.96
CA ASP A 368 2.07 -24.87 -30.46
C ASP A 368 2.62 -26.25 -30.09
N GLY A 369 3.95 -26.35 -29.96
CA GLY A 369 4.62 -27.55 -29.46
C GLY A 369 4.24 -27.94 -28.04
N ALA A 370 3.87 -26.97 -27.18
CA ALA A 370 3.40 -27.25 -25.83
C ALA A 370 2.04 -27.95 -25.83
N SER A 371 1.10 -27.43 -26.62
CA SER A 371 -0.24 -28.03 -26.75
C SER A 371 -0.15 -29.46 -27.25
N PHE A 372 0.69 -29.68 -28.27
CA PHE A 372 0.91 -31.01 -28.82
C PHE A 372 1.56 -31.98 -27.82
N PHE A 373 2.56 -31.51 -27.07
CA PHE A 373 3.23 -32.28 -26.03
C PHE A 373 2.28 -32.72 -24.91
N VAL A 374 1.42 -31.81 -24.46
CA VAL A 374 0.44 -32.08 -23.38
C VAL A 374 -0.63 -33.06 -23.85
N LEU A 375 -1.18 -32.85 -25.04
CA LEU A 375 -2.20 -33.72 -25.63
C LEU A 375 -1.67 -35.13 -25.96
N GLU A 376 -0.47 -35.24 -26.53
CA GLU A 376 0.17 -36.53 -26.84
C GLU A 376 0.39 -37.37 -25.57
N LYS A 377 0.87 -36.74 -24.48
CA LYS A 377 1.02 -37.41 -23.18
C LYS A 377 -0.33 -37.87 -22.61
N GLY A 378 -1.36 -37.03 -22.74
CA GLY A 378 -2.72 -37.36 -22.30
C GLY A 378 -3.36 -38.51 -23.06
N GLU A 379 -3.22 -38.55 -24.39
CA GLU A 379 -3.72 -39.68 -25.23
C GLU A 379 -3.00 -40.97 -24.94
N SER A 380 -1.69 -40.93 -24.77
CA SER A 380 -0.88 -42.09 -24.39
C SER A 380 -1.34 -42.70 -23.07
N ALA A 381 -1.63 -41.86 -22.07
CA ALA A 381 -2.15 -42.29 -20.76
C ALA A 381 -3.55 -42.94 -20.88
N ARG A 382 -4.46 -42.32 -21.65
CA ARG A 382 -5.82 -42.86 -21.89
C ARG A 382 -5.79 -44.18 -22.63
N THR A 383 -4.92 -44.31 -23.60
CA THR A 383 -4.76 -45.56 -24.38
C THR A 383 -4.21 -46.67 -23.49
N ARG A 384 -3.27 -46.37 -22.59
CA ARG A 384 -2.73 -47.34 -21.63
C ARG A 384 -3.74 -47.71 -20.55
N ALA A 385 -4.49 -46.72 -20.02
CA ALA A 385 -5.57 -46.98 -19.07
C ALA A 385 -6.65 -47.90 -19.64
N ARG A 386 -7.11 -47.63 -20.87
CA ARG A 386 -8.05 -48.52 -21.62
C ARG A 386 -7.46 -49.89 -21.90
N ALA A 387 -6.16 -49.97 -22.18
CA ALA A 387 -5.47 -51.25 -22.40
C ALA A 387 -5.36 -52.04 -21.07
N ARG A 388 -5.05 -51.38 -19.94
CA ARG A 388 -5.06 -52.02 -18.61
C ARG A 388 -6.44 -52.46 -18.16
N GLU A 389 -7.48 -51.68 -18.44
CA GLU A 389 -8.86 -52.02 -18.15
C GLU A 389 -9.33 -53.21 -18.99
N ARG A 390 -8.99 -53.23 -20.28
CA ARG A 390 -9.23 -54.39 -21.16
C ARG A 390 -8.42 -55.61 -20.75
N ALA A 391 -7.19 -55.44 -20.25
CA ALA A 391 -6.39 -56.55 -19.72
C ALA A 391 -7.00 -57.10 -18.43
N ARG A 392 -7.44 -56.24 -17.50
CA ARG A 392 -8.16 -56.66 -16.27
C ARG A 392 -9.52 -57.28 -16.57
N ALA A 393 -10.25 -56.80 -17.57
CA ALA A 393 -11.49 -57.40 -18.02
C ALA A 393 -11.27 -58.77 -18.67
N ARG A 394 -10.15 -58.97 -19.37
CA ARG A 394 -9.76 -60.28 -19.93
C ARG A 394 -9.32 -61.27 -18.84
N ASP A 395 -8.65 -60.78 -17.78
CA ASP A 395 -8.25 -61.64 -16.67
C ASP A 395 -9.44 -62.10 -15.82
N ARG A 396 -10.47 -61.26 -15.66
CA ARG A 396 -11.74 -61.65 -15.03
C ARG A 396 -12.62 -62.59 -15.90
N GLY A 397 -12.35 -62.65 -17.23
CA GLY A 397 -13.06 -63.53 -18.17
C GLY A 397 -12.33 -64.84 -18.48
N ARG A 398 -11.20 -65.10 -17.83
CA ARG A 398 -10.33 -66.26 -18.11
C ARG A 398 -10.38 -67.32 -17.00
N GLU A 399 -11.58 -67.56 -16.49
CA GLU A 399 -11.94 -68.91 -16.07
C GLU A 399 -12.79 -69.55 -17.20
N GLY A 400 -12.13 -70.00 -18.25
CA GLY A 400 -12.76 -70.72 -19.36
C GLY A 400 -12.16 -70.44 -20.73
N SER A 401 -11.34 -71.42 -21.19
CA SER A 401 -10.94 -71.72 -22.58
C SER A 401 -9.96 -70.80 -23.28
N GLY A 402 -8.91 -71.44 -23.73
CA GLY A 402 -7.79 -70.91 -24.50
C GLY A 402 -8.12 -70.46 -25.92
N GLN A 403 -7.37 -69.46 -26.31
CA GLN A 403 -6.82 -69.32 -27.66
C GLN A 403 -5.80 -68.22 -27.71
N GLN A 404 -4.58 -68.68 -27.97
CA GLN A 404 -3.40 -67.87 -28.24
C GLN A 404 -3.40 -67.64 -29.77
N LEU A 405 -3.52 -66.39 -30.22
CA LEU A 405 -3.00 -65.89 -31.49
C LEU A 405 -3.46 -64.43 -31.75
N LEU A 406 -2.51 -63.60 -32.21
CA LEU A 406 -2.61 -62.24 -32.74
C LEU A 406 -2.14 -61.11 -31.83
N LEU A 407 -0.82 -61.10 -31.63
CA LEU A 407 -0.07 -59.93 -31.13
C LEU A 407 1.23 -59.77 -31.94
N CYS A 408 1.12 -59.52 -33.23
CA CYS A 408 2.29 -59.26 -34.10
C CYS A 408 2.03 -58.35 -35.31
N ALA A 409 1.06 -57.45 -35.25
CA ALA A 409 0.74 -56.64 -36.43
C ALA A 409 0.79 -55.11 -36.24
N SER A 410 1.07 -54.59 -35.03
CA SER A 410 1.03 -53.12 -34.77
C SER A 410 2.40 -52.45 -34.67
N GLU A 411 3.50 -53.18 -34.53
CA GLU A 411 4.84 -52.56 -34.41
C GLU A 411 5.49 -52.12 -35.75
N LYS A 412 5.00 -52.56 -36.87
CA LYS A 412 5.62 -52.25 -38.18
C LYS A 412 5.08 -50.99 -38.86
N ARG A 413 4.03 -50.35 -38.37
CA ARG A 413 3.48 -49.10 -38.96
C ARG A 413 3.96 -47.81 -38.34
N LEU A 414 4.55 -47.82 -37.14
CA LEU A 414 5.02 -46.61 -36.45
C LEU A 414 6.46 -46.19 -36.79
N LYS A 415 7.22 -46.98 -37.57
CA LYS A 415 8.62 -46.65 -37.93
C LYS A 415 8.80 -45.81 -39.21
N LYS A 416 7.73 -45.28 -39.80
CA LYS A 416 7.83 -44.57 -41.09
C LYS A 416 7.53 -43.07 -41.06
N LEU A 417 7.35 -42.43 -39.90
CA LEU A 417 6.94 -41.00 -39.84
C LEU A 417 7.77 -40.15 -38.86
N THR A 418 9.05 -40.44 -38.64
CA THR A 418 9.94 -39.52 -37.92
C THR A 418 11.15 -39.19 -38.78
N PRO A 419 11.41 -37.91 -39.10
CA PRO A 419 12.68 -37.45 -39.66
C PRO A 419 13.80 -37.54 -38.61
N PRO A 420 15.05 -37.78 -39.02
CA PRO A 420 16.16 -37.95 -38.08
C PRO A 420 16.65 -36.62 -37.53
N HIS A 421 16.59 -36.46 -36.22
CA HIS A 421 17.31 -35.40 -35.52
C HIS A 421 18.67 -35.85 -35.02
N PRO A 422 19.69 -34.98 -35.00
CA PRO A 422 21.04 -35.35 -34.58
C PRO A 422 21.12 -35.58 -33.06
N PRO A 423 22.05 -36.41 -32.57
CA PRO A 423 22.08 -36.81 -31.17
C PRO A 423 22.69 -35.74 -30.27
N LEU A 424 21.91 -35.23 -29.33
CA LEU A 424 22.37 -34.50 -28.16
C LEU A 424 22.88 -35.50 -27.11
N LYS A 425 24.16 -35.39 -26.74
CA LYS A 425 24.79 -36.20 -25.71
C LYS A 425 24.31 -35.74 -24.33
N SER A 426 23.33 -36.39 -23.76
CA SER A 426 23.02 -36.36 -22.33
C SER A 426 23.00 -37.79 -21.81
N LYS A 427 23.55 -37.98 -20.57
CA LYS A 427 23.60 -39.29 -19.92
C LYS A 427 22.22 -39.93 -19.83
N PRO A 428 22.06 -41.22 -20.11
CA PRO A 428 20.78 -41.88 -20.01
C PRO A 428 20.37 -42.04 -18.53
N LEU A 429 19.27 -41.36 -18.15
CA LEU A 429 18.43 -41.81 -17.04
C LEU A 429 17.75 -43.11 -17.48
N SER A 430 17.65 -44.09 -16.58
CA SER A 430 17.04 -45.39 -16.86
C SER A 430 15.60 -45.24 -17.38
N PRO A 431 15.18 -46.01 -18.37
CA PRO A 431 13.87 -45.85 -19.03
C PRO A 431 12.64 -46.11 -18.14
N THR A 432 12.82 -46.66 -16.95
CA THR A 432 11.73 -47.07 -16.05
C THR A 432 11.23 -45.92 -15.17
N ASP A 433 12.09 -45.02 -14.72
CA ASP A 433 11.69 -43.95 -13.76
C ASP A 433 10.96 -42.75 -14.45
N GLY A 434 11.22 -42.55 -15.74
CA GLY A 434 10.54 -41.54 -16.54
C GLY A 434 9.12 -41.88 -16.97
N TYR A 435 8.79 -43.17 -17.02
CA TYR A 435 7.48 -43.65 -17.49
C TYR A 435 6.42 -43.74 -16.40
N GLU A 436 6.82 -44.01 -15.13
CA GLU A 436 5.87 -44.01 -14.00
C GLU A 436 5.38 -42.60 -13.63
N ALA A 437 6.21 -41.59 -13.83
CA ALA A 437 5.82 -40.19 -13.60
C ALA A 437 4.92 -39.62 -14.72
N ALA A 438 4.87 -40.24 -15.88
CA ALA A 438 4.03 -39.81 -17.02
C ALA A 438 2.62 -40.41 -17.02
N ASP A 439 2.39 -41.47 -16.24
CA ASP A 439 1.09 -42.14 -16.18
C ASP A 439 0.00 -41.41 -15.41
N ASP A 440 0.40 -40.38 -14.58
CA ASP A 440 -0.53 -39.51 -13.85
C ASP A 440 -0.89 -38.21 -14.59
N VAL A 441 -0.42 -38.02 -15.82
CA VAL A 441 -0.52 -36.73 -16.50
C VAL A 441 -1.85 -36.62 -17.25
N LEU A 442 -2.57 -35.59 -16.86
CA LEU A 442 -3.64 -34.83 -17.53
C LEU A 442 -4.50 -35.62 -18.56
N GLY A 443 -5.68 -36.04 -18.12
CA GLY A 443 -6.72 -36.56 -19.03
C GLY A 443 -7.47 -35.45 -19.78
N VAL A 444 -6.79 -34.42 -20.29
CA VAL A 444 -7.40 -33.21 -20.85
C VAL A 444 -7.45 -33.30 -22.35
N SER A 445 -8.57 -32.89 -22.96
CA SER A 445 -8.74 -32.83 -24.41
C SER A 445 -8.37 -31.47 -25.00
N ASP A 446 -8.41 -30.40 -24.17
CA ASP A 446 -8.06 -29.03 -24.53
C ASP A 446 -7.36 -28.38 -23.36
N LEU A 447 -6.17 -27.82 -23.59
CA LEU A 447 -5.37 -27.12 -22.60
C LEU A 447 -5.99 -25.78 -22.16
N TYR A 448 -6.76 -25.16 -23.05
CA TYR A 448 -7.39 -23.87 -22.87
C TYR A 448 -8.87 -23.96 -22.49
N ASP A 449 -9.39 -25.16 -22.15
CA ASP A 449 -10.78 -25.27 -21.65
C ASP A 449 -10.98 -24.35 -20.43
N PRO A 450 -11.90 -23.36 -20.50
CA PRO A 450 -12.15 -22.42 -19.43
C PRO A 450 -12.59 -23.07 -18.11
N ARG A 451 -13.13 -24.29 -18.16
CA ARG A 451 -13.58 -25.04 -16.98
C ARG A 451 -12.44 -25.70 -16.23
N GLU A 452 -11.38 -26.06 -16.92
CA GLU A 452 -10.25 -26.78 -16.30
C GLU A 452 -9.02 -25.89 -16.07
N GLN A 453 -8.86 -24.80 -16.82
CA GLN A 453 -7.84 -23.76 -16.70
C GLN A 453 -6.38 -24.26 -16.66
N TRP A 454 -6.06 -25.40 -17.27
CA TRP A 454 -4.75 -26.01 -17.22
C TRP A 454 -3.62 -25.13 -17.75
N ALA A 455 -3.90 -24.32 -18.76
CA ALA A 455 -2.92 -23.39 -19.32
C ALA A 455 -2.33 -22.46 -18.25
N SER A 456 -3.17 -21.93 -17.32
CA SER A 456 -2.73 -21.06 -16.24
C SER A 456 -1.79 -21.78 -15.28
N TYR A 457 -2.12 -23.01 -14.86
CA TYR A 457 -1.28 -23.81 -13.97
C TYR A 457 0.09 -24.13 -14.60
N ILE A 458 0.11 -24.46 -15.88
CA ILE A 458 1.35 -24.78 -16.62
C ILE A 458 2.21 -23.52 -16.79
N ILE A 459 1.61 -22.39 -17.17
CA ILE A 459 2.33 -21.12 -17.32
C ILE A 459 2.96 -20.70 -15.97
N ASN A 460 2.23 -20.83 -14.87
CA ASN A 460 2.76 -20.52 -13.54
C ASN A 460 3.86 -21.49 -13.12
N ALA A 461 3.74 -22.77 -13.41
CA ALA A 461 4.79 -23.75 -13.16
C ALA A 461 6.07 -23.46 -13.97
N LEU A 462 5.93 -23.02 -15.23
CA LEU A 462 7.05 -22.60 -16.08
C LEU A 462 7.66 -21.26 -15.60
N LYS A 463 6.85 -20.29 -15.16
CA LYS A 463 7.36 -19.07 -14.52
C LYS A 463 8.15 -19.40 -13.25
N ALA A 464 7.62 -20.27 -12.40
CA ALA A 464 8.30 -20.75 -11.20
C ALA A 464 9.64 -21.43 -11.54
N LYS A 465 9.70 -22.20 -12.63
CA LYS A 465 10.90 -22.89 -13.09
C LYS A 465 11.97 -21.93 -13.61
N GLU A 466 11.59 -21.01 -14.51
CA GLU A 466 12.53 -20.20 -15.30
C GLU A 466 12.85 -18.84 -14.66
N LEU A 467 11.85 -18.17 -14.08
CA LEU A 467 11.97 -16.79 -13.63
C LEU A 467 12.18 -16.63 -12.11
N HIS A 468 11.91 -17.68 -11.32
CA HIS A 468 12.03 -17.61 -9.87
C HIS A 468 13.05 -18.63 -9.38
N GLN A 469 14.21 -18.13 -8.94
CA GLN A 469 15.33 -18.95 -8.45
C GLN A 469 15.36 -18.93 -6.93
N ARG A 470 15.57 -20.10 -6.32
CA ARG A 470 15.77 -20.23 -4.89
C ARG A 470 17.03 -19.50 -4.46
N ASP A 471 17.01 -18.95 -3.26
CA ASP A 471 18.09 -18.16 -2.63
C ASP A 471 18.42 -16.84 -3.35
N VAL A 472 17.65 -16.47 -4.37
CA VAL A 472 17.70 -15.17 -5.07
C VAL A 472 16.38 -14.44 -4.91
N HIS A 473 15.27 -15.03 -5.36
CA HIS A 473 13.94 -14.41 -5.33
C HIS A 473 13.10 -14.88 -4.15
N TYR A 474 13.43 -16.02 -3.56
CA TYR A 474 12.77 -16.58 -2.38
C TYR A 474 13.71 -17.54 -1.63
N ILE A 475 13.38 -17.77 -0.37
CA ILE A 475 14.00 -18.81 0.46
C ILE A 475 12.92 -19.78 0.93
N VAL A 476 13.31 -21.02 1.24
CA VAL A 476 12.46 -21.98 1.94
C VAL A 476 12.87 -21.96 3.40
N ALA A 477 11.96 -21.50 4.26
CA ALA A 477 12.19 -21.43 5.69
C ALA A 477 12.26 -22.83 6.31
N SER A 478 12.80 -22.95 7.53
CA SER A 478 12.85 -24.21 8.27
C SER A 478 11.46 -24.77 8.63
N SER A 479 10.42 -23.92 8.62
CA SER A 479 9.00 -24.29 8.74
C SER A 479 8.44 -24.99 7.49
N GLY A 480 9.15 -24.92 6.35
CA GLY A 480 8.66 -25.36 5.06
C GLY A 480 8.01 -24.26 4.21
N ASP A 481 7.84 -23.06 4.76
CA ASP A 481 7.21 -21.96 4.05
C ASP A 481 8.15 -21.34 3.02
N VAL A 482 7.58 -20.96 1.86
CA VAL A 482 8.27 -20.15 0.86
C VAL A 482 8.16 -18.68 1.25
N VAL A 483 9.30 -18.01 1.48
CA VAL A 483 9.36 -16.60 1.87
C VAL A 483 10.02 -15.79 0.75
N ILE A 484 9.36 -14.75 0.29
CA ILE A 484 9.85 -13.85 -0.76
C ILE A 484 11.08 -13.07 -0.26
N VAL A 485 12.04 -12.89 -1.15
CA VAL A 485 13.18 -11.98 -0.95
C VAL A 485 12.98 -10.77 -1.87
N ASP A 486 13.05 -9.57 -1.30
CA ASP A 486 12.99 -8.33 -2.07
C ASP A 486 14.25 -8.16 -2.93
N GLU A 487 14.07 -8.01 -4.22
CA GLU A 487 15.17 -7.91 -5.20
C GLU A 487 16.07 -6.69 -4.97
N PHE A 488 15.53 -5.60 -4.41
CA PHE A 488 16.27 -4.35 -4.21
C PHE A 488 17.02 -4.31 -2.89
N THR A 489 16.42 -4.82 -1.83
CA THR A 489 16.99 -4.73 -0.47
C THR A 489 17.61 -6.04 -0.01
N GLY A 490 17.34 -7.17 -0.68
CA GLY A 490 17.75 -8.50 -0.25
C GLY A 490 17.10 -8.96 1.06
N ARG A 491 16.07 -8.27 1.53
CA ARG A 491 15.36 -8.60 2.78
C ARG A 491 14.26 -9.60 2.53
N THR A 492 14.08 -10.50 3.48
CA THR A 492 12.94 -11.41 3.48
C THR A 492 11.65 -10.66 3.81
N MET A 493 10.56 -11.02 3.13
CA MET A 493 9.24 -10.44 3.30
C MET A 493 8.26 -11.49 3.83
N PRO A 494 8.27 -11.81 5.13
CA PRO A 494 7.36 -12.78 5.70
C PRO A 494 5.91 -12.31 5.58
N GLY A 495 5.01 -13.26 5.29
CA GLY A 495 3.58 -13.00 5.11
C GLY A 495 3.17 -12.46 3.74
N ARG A 496 4.11 -12.05 2.87
CA ARG A 496 3.82 -11.74 1.47
C ARG A 496 3.83 -12.98 0.60
N ARG A 497 2.90 -13.04 -0.36
CA ARG A 497 2.78 -14.13 -1.33
C ARG A 497 2.60 -13.56 -2.74
N TRP A 498 3.11 -14.28 -3.75
CA TRP A 498 2.77 -13.96 -5.15
C TRP A 498 1.32 -14.35 -5.42
N GLY A 499 0.62 -13.53 -6.19
CA GLY A 499 -0.75 -13.77 -6.60
C GLY A 499 -0.89 -14.77 -7.75
N ASP A 500 -2.14 -14.98 -8.17
CA ASP A 500 -2.53 -15.70 -9.38
C ASP A 500 -2.02 -17.17 -9.44
N GLY A 501 -1.82 -17.82 -8.28
CA GLY A 501 -1.34 -19.19 -8.20
C GLY A 501 0.17 -19.37 -8.40
N LEU A 502 0.94 -18.29 -8.58
CA LEU A 502 2.39 -18.39 -8.77
C LEU A 502 3.10 -18.89 -7.51
N HIS A 503 2.64 -18.46 -6.33
CA HIS A 503 3.23 -18.91 -5.06
C HIS A 503 3.07 -20.42 -4.87
N GLN A 504 1.88 -20.93 -5.14
CA GLN A 504 1.57 -22.37 -5.09
C GLN A 504 2.37 -23.16 -6.13
N ALA A 505 2.62 -22.56 -7.30
CA ALA A 505 3.48 -23.18 -8.31
C ALA A 505 4.95 -23.29 -7.83
N ILE A 506 5.43 -22.32 -7.04
CA ILE A 506 6.77 -22.37 -6.43
C ILE A 506 6.79 -23.36 -5.27
N GLU A 507 5.76 -23.42 -4.44
CA GLU A 507 5.60 -24.43 -3.38
C GLU A 507 5.60 -25.86 -4.00
N ALA A 508 4.89 -26.05 -5.11
CA ALA A 508 4.89 -27.31 -5.87
C ALA A 508 6.26 -27.64 -6.47
N LYS A 509 7.00 -26.65 -6.95
CA LYS A 509 8.38 -26.80 -7.47
C LYS A 509 9.34 -27.26 -6.37
N GLU A 510 9.26 -26.68 -5.17
CA GLU A 510 10.12 -27.02 -4.04
C GLU A 510 9.66 -28.28 -3.30
N GLY A 511 8.45 -28.80 -3.63
CA GLY A 511 7.90 -30.00 -2.98
C GLY A 511 7.50 -29.79 -1.52
N VAL A 512 7.22 -28.55 -1.14
CA VAL A 512 6.68 -28.20 0.19
C VAL A 512 5.16 -28.28 0.18
N GLU A 513 4.52 -28.16 1.36
CA GLU A 513 3.07 -28.16 1.48
C GLU A 513 2.49 -26.96 0.73
N ILE A 514 1.59 -27.24 -0.22
CA ILE A 514 0.93 -26.21 -1.01
C ILE A 514 -0.20 -25.63 -0.17
N GLN A 515 -0.12 -24.33 0.12
CA GLN A 515 -1.14 -23.62 0.87
C GLN A 515 -2.29 -23.19 -0.04
N ASP A 516 -3.44 -22.89 0.57
CA ASP A 516 -4.66 -22.51 -0.15
C ASP A 516 -4.39 -21.36 -1.13
N GLU A 517 -5.03 -21.41 -2.29
CA GLU A 517 -5.06 -20.28 -3.21
C GLU A 517 -5.73 -19.09 -2.53
N THR A 518 -5.24 -17.89 -2.87
CA THR A 518 -5.89 -16.66 -2.47
C THR A 518 -6.59 -16.05 -3.66
N VAL A 519 -7.88 -15.76 -3.52
CA VAL A 519 -8.65 -15.00 -4.50
C VAL A 519 -8.59 -13.53 -4.14
N THR A 520 -8.32 -12.67 -5.10
CA THR A 520 -8.40 -11.23 -4.91
C THR A 520 -9.87 -10.83 -4.71
N LEU A 521 -10.21 -10.40 -3.50
CA LEU A 521 -11.56 -9.94 -3.13
C LEU A 521 -11.77 -8.48 -3.55
N ALA A 522 -10.76 -7.63 -3.31
CA ALA A 522 -10.78 -6.23 -3.70
C ALA A 522 -9.38 -5.72 -4.01
N SER A 523 -9.27 -4.80 -4.95
CA SER A 523 -8.02 -4.11 -5.25
C SER A 523 -8.26 -2.68 -5.68
N ILE A 524 -7.34 -1.77 -5.33
CA ILE A 524 -7.34 -0.39 -5.78
C ILE A 524 -5.91 0.12 -5.87
N SER A 525 -5.58 0.90 -6.90
CA SER A 525 -4.31 1.65 -6.94
C SER A 525 -4.42 2.93 -6.11
N TYR A 526 -3.30 3.42 -5.57
CA TYR A 526 -3.28 4.71 -4.88
C TYR A 526 -3.80 5.85 -5.79
N GLN A 527 -3.51 5.79 -7.09
CA GLN A 527 -4.02 6.75 -8.06
C GLN A 527 -5.54 6.86 -8.02
N ASN A 528 -6.25 5.73 -8.05
CA ASN A 528 -7.71 5.72 -8.02
C ASN A 528 -8.25 6.07 -6.64
N PHE A 529 -7.57 5.62 -5.59
CA PHE A 529 -7.98 5.87 -4.22
C PHE A 529 -7.94 7.37 -3.87
N PHE A 530 -6.80 8.04 -4.06
CA PHE A 530 -6.68 9.46 -3.69
C PHE A 530 -7.53 10.40 -4.55
N ARG A 531 -7.92 9.99 -5.75
CA ARG A 531 -8.90 10.74 -6.56
C ARG A 531 -10.32 10.74 -5.99
N ALA A 532 -10.62 9.90 -5.01
CA ALA A 532 -11.88 9.90 -4.29
C ALA A 532 -12.02 11.09 -3.31
N PHE A 533 -10.93 11.77 -2.98
CA PHE A 533 -10.98 12.96 -2.13
C PHE A 533 -11.46 14.18 -2.94
N PRO A 534 -12.52 14.87 -2.48
CA PRO A 534 -12.99 16.11 -3.12
C PRO A 534 -11.93 17.22 -3.13
N LYS A 535 -11.08 17.25 -2.10
CA LYS A 535 -9.96 18.17 -1.96
C LYS A 535 -8.73 17.42 -1.53
N LEU A 536 -7.74 17.42 -2.39
CA LEU A 536 -6.45 16.75 -2.20
C LEU A 536 -5.34 17.79 -2.25
N ALA A 537 -4.36 17.69 -1.35
CA ALA A 537 -3.17 18.52 -1.33
C ALA A 537 -1.98 17.68 -0.87
N GLY A 538 -0.79 18.14 -1.17
CA GLY A 538 0.41 17.45 -0.72
C GLY A 538 1.62 18.36 -0.63
N MET A 539 2.65 17.88 0.05
CA MET A 539 3.90 18.61 0.22
C MET A 539 5.09 17.67 0.07
N THR A 540 6.15 18.18 -0.56
CA THR A 540 7.43 17.47 -0.71
C THR A 540 8.55 18.45 -0.98
N GLY A 541 9.79 17.98 -1.04
CA GLY A 541 10.97 18.76 -1.43
C GLY A 541 11.26 18.77 -2.93
N THR A 542 10.59 17.92 -3.73
CA THR A 542 10.99 17.51 -5.09
C THR A 542 9.82 17.36 -6.08
N ALA A 543 8.78 18.18 -5.98
CA ALA A 543 7.57 18.05 -6.82
C ALA A 543 7.70 18.63 -8.23
N ALA A 544 8.60 19.59 -8.47
CA ALA A 544 8.65 20.33 -9.74
C ALA A 544 9.02 19.43 -10.93
N THR A 545 9.81 18.40 -10.72
CA THR A 545 10.18 17.42 -11.75
C THR A 545 8.98 16.63 -12.25
N GLU A 546 8.07 16.32 -11.37
CA GLU A 546 6.87 15.47 -11.61
C GLU A 546 5.59 16.30 -11.76
N ALA A 547 5.70 17.64 -11.91
CA ALA A 547 4.56 18.54 -12.00
C ALA A 547 3.56 18.17 -13.11
N ALA A 548 4.04 17.65 -14.23
CA ALA A 548 3.20 17.20 -15.32
C ALA A 548 2.36 15.96 -14.93
N GLU A 549 2.93 15.03 -14.17
CA GLU A 549 2.23 13.82 -13.72
C GLU A 549 1.18 14.16 -12.66
N PHE A 550 1.50 15.03 -11.69
CA PHE A 550 0.53 15.55 -10.73
C PHE A 550 -0.67 16.22 -11.42
N ALA A 551 -0.42 17.05 -12.42
CA ALA A 551 -1.48 17.72 -13.16
C ALA A 551 -2.35 16.75 -13.99
N ASN A 552 -1.72 15.80 -14.69
CA ASN A 552 -2.41 14.89 -15.59
C ASN A 552 -3.24 13.83 -14.85
N ILE A 553 -2.73 13.29 -13.75
CA ILE A 553 -3.37 12.17 -13.03
C ILE A 553 -4.35 12.69 -11.98
N TYR A 554 -3.93 13.68 -11.18
CA TYR A 554 -4.66 14.13 -10.00
C TYR A 554 -5.29 15.52 -10.18
N GLY A 555 -4.92 16.25 -11.22
CA GLY A 555 -5.36 17.64 -11.43
C GLY A 555 -4.74 18.60 -10.39
N LEU A 556 -3.57 18.25 -9.84
CA LEU A 556 -2.87 19.05 -8.85
C LEU A 556 -1.81 19.93 -9.51
N ASP A 557 -1.87 21.24 -9.26
CA ASP A 557 -0.83 22.18 -9.63
C ASP A 557 0.30 22.17 -8.57
N VAL A 558 1.55 22.29 -9.01
CA VAL A 558 2.71 22.40 -8.13
C VAL A 558 3.07 23.88 -7.94
N ALA A 559 3.10 24.33 -6.69
CA ALA A 559 3.52 25.67 -6.32
C ALA A 559 4.85 25.63 -5.54
N LEU A 560 5.87 26.31 -6.08
CA LEU A 560 7.16 26.45 -5.42
C LEU A 560 7.06 27.51 -4.32
N VAL A 561 7.29 27.10 -3.07
CA VAL A 561 7.29 27.99 -1.92
C VAL A 561 8.72 28.51 -1.67
N PRO A 562 8.94 29.82 -1.54
CA PRO A 562 10.27 30.34 -1.30
C PRO A 562 10.80 29.90 0.08
N THR A 563 12.12 29.77 0.21
CA THR A 563 12.77 29.47 1.49
C THR A 563 12.71 30.68 2.43
N ASN A 564 12.63 30.40 3.74
CA ASN A 564 12.62 31.45 4.76
C ASN A 564 13.94 32.26 4.80
N ARG A 565 15.06 31.57 4.56
CA ARG A 565 16.39 32.18 4.41
C ARG A 565 17.05 31.68 3.15
N PRO A 566 17.95 32.48 2.53
CA PRO A 566 18.73 32.00 1.39
C PRO A 566 19.49 30.71 1.74
N ALA A 567 19.46 29.74 0.84
CA ALA A 567 20.15 28.47 1.05
C ALA A 567 21.66 28.69 1.09
N ALA A 568 22.28 28.32 2.20
CA ALA A 568 23.75 28.35 2.35
C ALA A 568 24.42 27.06 1.87
N ARG A 569 23.63 26.02 1.52
CA ARG A 569 24.13 24.74 1.00
C ARG A 569 24.85 24.95 -0.34
N LYS A 570 26.01 24.34 -0.44
CA LYS A 570 26.76 24.24 -1.71
C LYS A 570 26.65 22.82 -2.19
N ASP A 571 25.97 22.63 -3.31
CA ASP A 571 25.91 21.34 -3.98
C ASP A 571 27.18 21.21 -4.83
N SER A 572 27.97 20.18 -4.58
CA SER A 572 29.14 19.85 -5.40
C SER A 572 28.68 19.08 -6.65
N PRO A 573 29.35 19.24 -7.78
CA PRO A 573 29.07 18.45 -8.98
C PRO A 573 29.36 16.96 -8.71
N ASP A 574 28.66 16.10 -9.44
CA ASP A 574 28.84 14.66 -9.37
C ASP A 574 30.26 14.26 -9.75
N VAL A 575 30.82 13.28 -9.03
CA VAL A 575 32.13 12.72 -9.32
C VAL A 575 31.97 11.32 -9.85
N VAL A 576 32.35 11.10 -11.10
CA VAL A 576 32.24 9.80 -11.76
C VAL A 576 33.50 8.97 -11.52
N PHE A 577 33.33 7.73 -11.07
CA PHE A 577 34.44 6.81 -10.82
C PHE A 577 34.42 5.63 -11.81
N ARG A 578 35.61 5.17 -12.16
CA ARG A 578 35.79 4.04 -13.07
C ARG A 578 35.42 2.70 -12.43
N THR A 579 35.56 2.60 -11.12
CA THR A 579 35.29 1.38 -10.35
C THR A 579 34.58 1.71 -9.06
N GLU A 580 33.78 0.77 -8.58
CA GLU A 580 33.06 0.90 -7.31
C GLU A 580 34.00 1.05 -6.11
N GLY A 581 35.10 0.27 -6.08
CA GLY A 581 36.14 0.41 -5.06
C GLY A 581 36.78 1.80 -5.03
N GLY A 582 36.97 2.43 -6.19
CA GLY A 582 37.42 3.81 -6.29
C GLY A 582 36.41 4.81 -5.73
N LYS A 583 35.12 4.62 -6.00
CA LYS A 583 34.01 5.41 -5.43
C LYS A 583 34.03 5.35 -3.90
N TRP A 584 34.05 4.13 -3.33
CA TRP A 584 34.04 3.96 -1.88
C TRP A 584 35.30 4.49 -1.20
N GLY A 585 36.46 4.32 -1.83
CA GLY A 585 37.71 4.91 -1.35
C GLY A 585 37.66 6.43 -1.26
N ALA A 586 37.12 7.11 -2.28
CA ALA A 586 36.95 8.55 -2.30
C ALA A 586 35.90 9.02 -1.28
N ALA A 587 34.77 8.31 -1.16
CA ALA A 587 33.74 8.64 -0.18
C ALA A 587 34.28 8.57 1.26
N VAL A 588 35.03 7.51 1.59
CA VAL A 588 35.67 7.38 2.92
C VAL A 588 36.70 8.48 3.17
N ALA A 589 37.48 8.87 2.15
CA ALA A 589 38.45 9.96 2.28
C ALA A 589 37.74 11.30 2.56
N GLU A 590 36.64 11.58 1.86
CA GLU A 590 35.84 12.80 2.06
C GLU A 590 35.18 12.84 3.44
N VAL A 591 34.60 11.70 3.91
CA VAL A 591 34.06 11.59 5.26
C VAL A 591 35.14 11.90 6.31
N LYS A 592 36.35 11.31 6.15
CA LYS A 592 37.46 11.57 7.07
C LYS A 592 37.87 13.05 7.10
N ARG A 593 37.90 13.69 5.92
CA ARG A 593 38.22 15.10 5.79
C ARG A 593 37.19 15.97 6.53
N MET A 594 35.89 15.72 6.30
CA MET A 594 34.82 16.47 6.96
C MET A 594 34.81 16.29 8.49
N VAL A 595 35.03 15.05 8.94
CA VAL A 595 35.10 14.76 10.39
C VAL A 595 36.31 15.47 11.03
N ALA A 596 37.46 15.54 10.34
CA ALA A 596 38.62 16.28 10.80
C ALA A 596 38.38 17.79 10.91
N GLU A 597 37.49 18.33 10.07
CA GLU A 597 37.02 19.73 10.14
C GLU A 597 35.94 19.95 11.24
N GLY A 598 35.56 18.91 11.99
CA GLY A 598 34.50 18.98 13.02
C GLY A 598 33.09 19.03 12.46
N ARG A 599 32.88 18.65 11.21
CA ARG A 599 31.58 18.67 10.53
C ARG A 599 30.91 17.30 10.60
N PRO A 600 29.64 17.20 11.03
CA PRO A 600 28.89 15.96 10.96
C PRO A 600 28.65 15.56 9.49
N VAL A 601 28.68 14.26 9.20
CA VAL A 601 28.50 13.72 7.85
C VAL A 601 27.34 12.72 7.87
N LEU A 602 26.37 12.92 6.98
CA LEU A 602 25.31 11.95 6.68
C LEU A 602 25.68 11.27 5.37
N VAL A 603 25.65 9.93 5.38
CA VAL A 603 25.89 9.09 4.19
C VAL A 603 24.60 8.34 3.88
N GLY A 604 24.12 8.44 2.65
CA GLY A 604 22.92 7.76 2.14
C GLY A 604 23.25 6.82 0.99
#